data_f547861b36998311dc7725d38831bafe
#
_entry.id   f547861b36998311dc7725d38831bafe
#
_cell.length_a   1.000
_cell.length_b   1.000
_cell.length_c   1.000
_cell.angle_alpha   90.00
_cell.angle_beta   90.00
_cell.angle_gamma   90.00
#
_symmetry.space_group_name_H-M   'P 1'
#
loop_
_entity.id
_entity.type
_entity.pdbx_description
1 polymer ?
#
loop_
_entity_poly.entity_id
_entity_poly.type
_entity_poly.pdbx_seq_one_letter_code
_entity_poly.pdbx_strand_id
1 'polypeptide(L)'
;MLYDEWEMERDLPDVDNCLPGKCMMAHEDRSGSPAHSGRRALGLASVQLPRGFNQDLMSGKMRIVLKRSLIVVLIVLTGCVSESQSGIVARVEDWTLTETRLADLLVLAQPFPLDSAAVEDLVRHWVGAAVIAQVSSKENLSDGEEVVRFSTWLERDEAILQQEREERLGETVVVDSSVVERFFRDGSYRLLAHVLRRVGAETTQEERALQRRTAQRILDQLIAGGSWSVAVSESEDPDTRDAGGLLGLLVRGELPPELDRVAFQLQPGQVSGVTQTSRGFHILHRPRLEEVSDLYALHLRDRFLAEGEERSDQGLLVQRSWLVSSDAITSLRGIAGDPSAWLGTDLLLGSWQGGTLSGTMVARYVLALPSAARREMVAAPDGSLEAFVEQLAVRGIRLSDARERGLELSEEILAQLEESHRADVRQWHQELAIDETAAPERSKLTRYMESLVSRRGVPANLRPLFEAWLLERVDWALVQSSIPKALLRVRSLLEGVEPSGSQ
;
A
#
# COMPACT_ATOMS: atom_id res chain seq x y z
N MET A 1 11.60 28.45 -35.66
CA MET A 1 10.60 28.59 -36.75
C MET A 1 9.82 27.27 -36.78
N LEU A 2 8.81 27.18 -35.92
CA LEU A 2 7.71 26.19 -35.82
C LEU A 2 7.20 26.21 -34.37
N TYR A 3 6.64 27.36 -33.96
CA TYR A 3 5.92 27.55 -32.70
C TYR A 3 4.77 28.53 -32.96
N ASP A 4 3.86 28.11 -33.82
CA ASP A 4 2.59 28.81 -34.07
C ASP A 4 1.55 27.73 -34.37
N GLU A 5 1.02 27.06 -33.33
CA GLU A 5 -0.24 26.30 -33.42
C GLU A 5 -0.64 25.77 -32.05
N TRP A 6 -0.79 26.66 -31.07
CA TRP A 6 -1.51 26.38 -29.80
C TRP A 6 -2.39 27.55 -29.38
N GLU A 7 -3.07 28.15 -30.35
CA GLU A 7 -4.32 28.87 -30.08
C GLU A 7 -5.47 27.92 -30.34
N MET A 8 -5.89 27.18 -29.34
CA MET A 8 -7.20 26.55 -29.34
C MET A 8 -8.14 27.47 -28.55
N GLU A 9 -8.95 28.18 -29.34
CA GLU A 9 -10.12 28.95 -28.91
C GLU A 9 -10.92 28.17 -27.85
N ARG A 10 -11.14 28.83 -26.73
CA ARG A 10 -12.12 28.45 -25.75
C ARG A 10 -13.50 28.86 -26.24
N ASP A 11 -14.17 28.03 -27.01
CA ASP A 11 -15.61 28.04 -27.12
C ASP A 11 -16.18 27.04 -26.09
N LEU A 12 -16.48 27.56 -24.93
CA LEU A 12 -17.39 26.92 -23.98
C LEU A 12 -18.81 27.13 -24.54
N PRO A 13 -19.62 26.10 -24.74
CA PRO A 13 -21.04 26.29 -25.03
C PRO A 13 -21.74 26.78 -23.76
N ASP A 14 -22.48 27.87 -23.95
CA ASP A 14 -23.38 28.51 -23.02
C ASP A 14 -24.42 27.50 -22.50
N VAL A 15 -24.41 27.24 -21.19
CA VAL A 15 -25.34 26.35 -20.51
C VAL A 15 -26.45 27.20 -19.88
N ASP A 16 -27.24 27.88 -20.73
CA ASP A 16 -28.51 28.44 -20.33
C ASP A 16 -29.51 28.27 -21.46
N ASN A 17 -30.19 27.14 -21.51
CA ASN A 17 -31.57 26.97 -21.96
C ASN A 17 -31.91 25.49 -22.18
N CYS A 18 -32.46 24.82 -21.19
CA CYS A 18 -33.46 23.77 -21.38
C CYS A 18 -34.28 23.60 -20.11
N LEU A 19 -35.41 24.27 -20.09
CA LEU A 19 -36.55 24.00 -19.19
C LEU A 19 -37.31 22.73 -19.63
N PRO A 20 -38.02 22.07 -18.70
CA PRO A 20 -38.53 20.71 -18.86
C PRO A 20 -39.90 20.65 -19.50
N GLY A 21 -40.18 19.64 -20.28
CA GLY A 21 -41.56 19.30 -20.59
C GLY A 21 -41.77 18.56 -21.89
N LYS A 22 -42.27 17.35 -21.75
CA LYS A 22 -43.09 16.59 -22.68
C LYS A 22 -42.42 15.85 -23.83
N CYS A 23 -42.38 14.54 -23.72
CA CYS A 23 -42.99 13.73 -24.76
C CYS A 23 -43.59 12.45 -24.18
N MET A 24 -44.83 12.27 -24.58
CA MET A 24 -45.82 11.26 -24.20
C MET A 24 -45.52 9.92 -24.91
N MET A 25 -45.80 8.87 -24.18
CA MET A 25 -46.54 7.64 -24.51
C MET A 25 -46.66 7.23 -25.99
N ALA A 26 -46.32 6.01 -26.25
CA ALA A 26 -47.09 5.13 -27.10
C ALA A 26 -47.13 3.72 -26.49
N HIS A 27 -48.32 3.34 -26.13
CA HIS A 27 -48.77 1.99 -25.79
C HIS A 27 -48.68 1.07 -27.01
N GLU A 28 -48.39 -0.19 -26.80
CA GLU A 28 -49.22 -1.27 -27.38
C GLU A 28 -49.13 -2.54 -26.54
N ASP A 29 -50.32 -2.91 -26.14
CA ASP A 29 -50.77 -4.10 -25.42
C ASP A 29 -50.67 -5.38 -26.27
N ARG A 30 -50.48 -6.50 -25.62
CA ARG A 30 -51.25 -7.77 -25.79
C ARG A 30 -50.72 -8.85 -24.85
N SER A 31 -51.35 -9.01 -23.74
CA SER A 31 -52.32 -10.06 -23.31
C SER A 31 -51.99 -11.52 -23.66
N GLY A 32 -51.90 -12.39 -22.61
CA GLY A 32 -52.16 -13.77 -22.73
C GLY A 32 -51.53 -14.67 -21.64
N SER A 33 -52.16 -14.75 -20.51
CA SER A 33 -52.08 -15.95 -19.61
C SER A 33 -53.29 -16.84 -19.90
N PRO A 34 -53.24 -18.18 -19.68
CA PRO A 34 -53.50 -18.63 -18.33
C PRO A 34 -52.82 -19.99 -17.89
N ALA A 35 -52.90 -20.17 -16.63
CA ALA A 35 -52.65 -21.28 -15.77
C ALA A 35 -52.93 -22.68 -16.34
N HIS A 36 -52.13 -23.73 -15.93
CA HIS A 36 -52.66 -24.91 -15.32
C HIS A 36 -51.66 -25.69 -14.46
N SER A 37 -52.14 -26.07 -13.34
CA SER A 37 -51.70 -26.98 -12.32
C SER A 37 -51.19 -28.35 -12.83
N GLY A 38 -50.24 -28.99 -12.12
CA GLY A 38 -49.93 -30.37 -12.26
C GLY A 38 -48.77 -30.85 -11.39
N ARG A 39 -49.06 -31.20 -10.14
CA ARG A 39 -48.19 -32.07 -9.33
C ARG A 39 -48.04 -33.43 -10.02
N ARG A 40 -46.82 -33.94 -10.18
CA ARG A 40 -46.52 -35.38 -10.08
C ARG A 40 -45.07 -35.58 -9.67
N ALA A 41 -44.94 -36.41 -8.66
CA ALA A 41 -43.71 -36.98 -8.13
C ALA A 41 -43.20 -38.12 -9.04
N LEU A 42 -41.96 -38.53 -8.77
CA LEU A 42 -41.30 -39.81 -9.09
C LEU A 42 -40.38 -39.81 -10.31
N GLY A 43 -39.19 -40.30 -10.03
CA GLY A 43 -38.34 -40.95 -11.02
C GLY A 43 -36.85 -40.76 -10.76
N LEU A 44 -36.27 -41.50 -9.84
CA LEU A 44 -34.85 -41.83 -9.80
C LEU A 44 -34.45 -42.48 -11.13
N ALA A 45 -33.83 -41.77 -12.04
CA ALA A 45 -33.20 -42.33 -13.21
C ALA A 45 -31.68 -42.36 -13.00
N SER A 46 -31.17 -43.56 -12.86
CA SER A 46 -29.74 -43.89 -12.91
C SER A 46 -29.17 -43.49 -14.28
N VAL A 47 -28.33 -42.46 -14.28
CA VAL A 47 -27.55 -42.07 -15.45
C VAL A 47 -26.30 -42.94 -15.51
N GLN A 48 -26.28 -43.87 -16.46
CA GLN A 48 -25.08 -44.61 -16.86
C GLN A 48 -24.11 -43.64 -17.56
N LEU A 49 -22.92 -43.49 -16.97
CA LEU A 49 -21.79 -42.77 -17.56
C LEU A 49 -21.24 -43.56 -18.76
N PRO A 50 -20.91 -42.87 -19.89
CA PRO A 50 -20.25 -43.54 -21.03
C PRO A 50 -18.83 -43.94 -20.66
N ARG A 51 -18.47 -45.19 -20.97
CA ARG A 51 -17.10 -45.70 -20.92
C ARG A 51 -16.26 -45.02 -21.98
N GLY A 52 -15.25 -44.27 -21.56
CA GLY A 52 -14.23 -43.68 -22.49
C GLY A 52 -13.73 -42.33 -22.08
N PHE A 53 -13.36 -42.10 -20.82
CA PHE A 53 -12.63 -40.89 -20.45
C PHE A 53 -11.16 -41.23 -20.19
N ASN A 54 -10.31 -40.70 -21.05
CA ASN A 54 -8.86 -40.86 -20.99
C ASN A 54 -8.31 -40.19 -19.73
N GLN A 55 -7.62 -40.92 -18.84
CA GLN A 55 -7.17 -40.49 -17.53
C GLN A 55 -5.92 -39.57 -17.59
N ASP A 56 -5.41 -39.22 -18.76
CA ASP A 56 -4.08 -38.60 -18.89
C ASP A 56 -4.09 -37.07 -19.09
N LEU A 57 -5.23 -36.38 -18.87
CA LEU A 57 -5.30 -34.92 -19.01
C LEU A 57 -5.79 -34.17 -17.78
N MET A 58 -5.44 -34.65 -16.59
CA MET A 58 -5.64 -33.84 -15.37
C MET A 58 -4.31 -33.20 -14.97
N SER A 59 -4.21 -31.88 -15.11
CA SER A 59 -3.06 -31.11 -14.68
C SER A 59 -2.77 -31.32 -13.19
N GLY A 60 -1.50 -31.34 -12.80
CA GLY A 60 -1.05 -31.61 -11.43
C GLY A 60 -1.72 -30.75 -10.36
N LYS A 61 -2.23 -29.56 -10.73
CA LYS A 61 -2.94 -28.64 -9.82
C LYS A 61 -4.28 -29.20 -9.30
N MET A 62 -5.05 -29.88 -10.11
CA MET A 62 -6.34 -30.45 -9.69
C MET A 62 -6.18 -31.67 -8.77
N ARG A 63 -5.06 -32.39 -8.86
CA ARG A 63 -4.74 -33.50 -7.92
C ARG A 63 -4.39 -33.00 -6.52
N ILE A 64 -3.81 -31.83 -6.40
CA ILE A 64 -3.45 -31.22 -5.10
C ILE A 64 -4.69 -30.72 -4.37
N VAL A 65 -5.63 -30.06 -5.08
CA VAL A 65 -6.89 -29.57 -4.49
C VAL A 65 -7.79 -30.74 -4.03
N LEU A 66 -7.90 -31.81 -4.83
CA LEU A 66 -8.68 -32.98 -4.43
C LEU A 66 -8.05 -33.73 -3.24
N LYS A 67 -6.71 -33.80 -3.16
CA LYS A 67 -6.02 -34.36 -2.00
C LYS A 67 -6.22 -33.53 -0.73
N ARG A 68 -6.22 -32.21 -0.83
CA ARG A 68 -6.49 -31.32 0.32
C ARG A 68 -7.93 -31.47 0.83
N SER A 69 -8.93 -31.53 -0.05
CA SER A 69 -10.33 -31.74 0.35
C SER A 69 -10.57 -33.12 0.97
N LEU A 70 -9.90 -34.19 0.50
CA LEU A 70 -10.02 -35.52 1.07
C LEU A 70 -9.34 -35.65 2.45
N ILE A 71 -8.23 -34.96 2.66
CA ILE A 71 -7.51 -34.90 3.95
C ILE A 71 -8.34 -34.16 5.00
N VAL A 72 -8.99 -33.06 4.63
CA VAL A 72 -9.87 -32.30 5.55
C VAL A 72 -11.10 -33.12 5.94
N VAL A 73 -11.69 -33.89 5.02
CA VAL A 73 -12.83 -34.79 5.33
C VAL A 73 -12.39 -36.00 6.13
N LEU A 74 -11.16 -36.52 5.93
CA LEU A 74 -10.63 -37.64 6.72
C LEU A 74 -10.27 -37.25 8.15
N ILE A 75 -9.80 -36.00 8.37
CA ILE A 75 -9.50 -35.48 9.71
C ILE A 75 -10.77 -35.26 10.54
N VAL A 76 -11.91 -34.99 9.90
CA VAL A 76 -13.22 -34.89 10.60
C VAL A 76 -13.82 -36.27 10.99
N LEU A 77 -13.40 -37.37 10.35
CA LEU A 77 -13.91 -38.70 10.61
C LEU A 77 -13.03 -39.59 11.52
N THR A 78 -11.77 -39.19 11.75
CA THR A 78 -10.94 -39.84 12.77
C THR A 78 -10.90 -38.96 14.03
N GLY A 79 -12.00 -38.97 14.77
CA GLY A 79 -12.02 -38.48 16.14
C GLY A 79 -11.16 -39.36 17.03
N CYS A 80 -9.83 -39.14 17.01
CA CYS A 80 -8.94 -39.65 18.06
C CYS A 80 -7.64 -38.87 18.03
N VAL A 81 -7.35 -38.26 19.17
CA VAL A 81 -6.09 -37.63 19.58
C VAL A 81 -5.79 -36.30 18.89
N SER A 82 -6.52 -35.26 19.25
CA SER A 82 -5.90 -33.96 19.32
C SER A 82 -4.92 -34.00 20.52
N GLU A 83 -3.66 -34.27 20.26
CA GLU A 83 -2.62 -33.75 21.12
C GLU A 83 -2.93 -32.25 21.27
N SER A 84 -3.17 -31.82 22.52
CA SER A 84 -3.65 -30.47 22.79
C SER A 84 -2.69 -29.46 22.15
N GLN A 85 -3.13 -28.76 21.11
CA GLN A 85 -2.43 -27.58 20.57
C GLN A 85 -2.47 -26.41 21.57
N SER A 86 -2.82 -26.67 22.84
CA SER A 86 -2.78 -25.70 23.91
C SER A 86 -1.35 -25.26 24.13
N GLY A 87 -1.13 -23.97 23.88
CA GLY A 87 0.17 -23.34 24.05
C GLY A 87 1.01 -23.15 22.78
N ILE A 88 0.53 -23.56 21.60
CA ILE A 88 1.19 -23.24 20.33
C ILE A 88 0.65 -21.93 19.79
N VAL A 89 1.56 -21.01 19.41
CA VAL A 89 1.25 -19.73 18.76
C VAL A 89 1.47 -19.82 17.26
N ALA A 90 2.55 -20.47 16.84
CA ALA A 90 2.83 -20.72 15.43
C ALA A 90 3.56 -22.06 15.24
N ARG A 91 3.41 -22.64 14.04
CA ARG A 91 4.08 -23.87 13.63
C ARG A 91 4.54 -23.76 12.18
N VAL A 92 5.74 -24.28 11.90
CA VAL A 92 6.26 -24.49 10.55
C VAL A 92 6.90 -25.86 10.54
N GLU A 93 6.33 -26.79 9.76
CA GLU A 93 6.67 -28.20 9.79
C GLU A 93 6.62 -28.74 11.24
N ASP A 94 7.73 -29.29 11.75
CA ASP A 94 7.90 -29.78 13.12
C ASP A 94 8.35 -28.68 14.11
N TRP A 95 8.63 -27.46 13.65
CA TRP A 95 9.02 -26.35 14.51
C TRP A 95 7.81 -25.62 15.06
N THR A 96 7.82 -25.38 16.38
CA THR A 96 6.71 -24.70 17.08
C THR A 96 7.22 -23.51 17.85
N LEU A 97 6.49 -22.39 17.81
CA LEU A 97 6.59 -21.27 18.71
C LEU A 97 5.47 -21.40 19.75
N THR A 98 5.83 -21.62 21.01
CA THR A 98 4.86 -21.77 22.09
C THR A 98 4.56 -20.43 22.77
N GLU A 99 3.40 -20.35 23.48
CA GLU A 99 3.02 -19.18 24.29
C GLU A 99 4.12 -18.81 25.31
N THR A 100 4.76 -19.82 25.91
CA THR A 100 5.87 -19.62 26.85
C THR A 100 7.07 -18.98 26.14
N ARG A 101 7.49 -19.56 25.01
CA ARG A 101 8.66 -19.05 24.28
C ARG A 101 8.45 -17.66 23.71
N LEU A 102 7.23 -17.37 23.22
CA LEU A 102 6.86 -16.02 22.78
C LEU A 102 6.92 -15.04 23.97
N ALA A 103 6.41 -15.43 25.14
CA ALA A 103 6.48 -14.58 26.32
C ALA A 103 7.93 -14.28 26.75
N ASP A 104 8.82 -15.28 26.72
CA ASP A 104 10.25 -15.09 27.04
C ASP A 104 10.91 -14.10 26.05
N LEU A 105 10.62 -14.21 24.75
CA LEU A 105 11.10 -13.28 23.73
C LEU A 105 10.59 -11.85 23.97
N LEU A 106 9.30 -11.69 24.32
CA LEU A 106 8.71 -10.38 24.56
C LEU A 106 9.25 -9.72 25.85
N VAL A 107 9.56 -10.50 26.89
CA VAL A 107 10.25 -9.99 28.09
C VAL A 107 11.66 -9.51 27.74
N LEU A 108 12.39 -10.25 26.90
CA LEU A 108 13.72 -9.87 26.45
C LEU A 108 13.70 -8.62 25.54
N ALA A 109 12.61 -8.42 24.80
CA ALA A 109 12.43 -7.33 23.83
C ALA A 109 12.18 -5.96 24.47
N GLN A 110 12.01 -5.85 25.81
CA GLN A 110 11.58 -4.60 26.44
C GLN A 110 12.56 -3.42 26.20
N PRO A 111 12.06 -2.19 25.92
CA PRO A 111 10.64 -1.81 25.76
C PRO A 111 10.11 -2.16 24.38
N PHE A 112 9.17 -3.10 24.30
CA PHE A 112 8.48 -3.51 23.06
C PHE A 112 6.97 -3.24 23.23
N PRO A 113 6.25 -2.76 22.18
CA PRO A 113 4.81 -2.57 22.26
C PRO A 113 4.11 -3.90 22.54
N LEU A 114 3.41 -3.99 23.69
CA LEU A 114 2.66 -5.18 24.08
C LEU A 114 1.20 -5.11 23.60
N ASP A 115 1.00 -4.66 22.35
CA ASP A 115 -0.29 -4.76 21.67
C ASP A 115 -0.31 -6.00 20.76
N SER A 116 -1.52 -6.50 20.48
CA SER A 116 -1.69 -7.74 19.73
C SER A 116 -1.16 -7.65 18.29
N ALA A 117 -1.19 -6.47 17.68
CA ALA A 117 -0.76 -6.28 16.29
C ALA A 117 0.77 -6.35 16.19
N ALA A 118 1.50 -5.64 17.07
CA ALA A 118 2.96 -5.68 17.11
C ALA A 118 3.47 -7.09 17.42
N VAL A 119 2.78 -7.81 18.31
CA VAL A 119 3.13 -9.19 18.66
C VAL A 119 2.82 -10.14 17.51
N GLU A 120 1.72 -9.96 16.79
CA GLU A 120 1.42 -10.73 15.58
C GLU A 120 2.49 -10.52 14.50
N ASP A 121 2.93 -9.29 14.27
CA ASP A 121 4.01 -9.00 13.33
C ASP A 121 5.31 -9.73 13.71
N LEU A 122 5.65 -9.80 15.00
CA LEU A 122 6.81 -10.57 15.49
C LEU A 122 6.62 -12.09 15.26
N VAL A 123 5.42 -12.61 15.49
CA VAL A 123 5.11 -14.04 15.24
C VAL A 123 5.19 -14.35 13.75
N ARG A 124 4.68 -13.49 12.86
CA ARG A 124 4.80 -13.64 11.41
C ARG A 124 6.27 -13.62 10.98
N HIS A 125 7.08 -12.75 11.57
CA HIS A 125 8.51 -12.73 11.30
C HIS A 125 9.20 -14.05 11.70
N TRP A 126 8.82 -14.65 12.85
CA TRP A 126 9.28 -15.98 13.24
C TRP A 126 8.87 -17.03 12.20
N VAL A 127 7.62 -17.00 11.71
CA VAL A 127 7.14 -17.92 10.67
C VAL A 127 7.98 -17.77 9.41
N GLY A 128 8.18 -16.56 8.90
CA GLY A 128 9.00 -16.30 7.72
C GLY A 128 10.43 -16.82 7.86
N ALA A 129 11.09 -16.54 8.98
CA ALA A 129 12.44 -17.03 9.25
C ALA A 129 12.51 -18.56 9.35
N ALA A 130 11.51 -19.20 9.96
CA ALA A 130 11.40 -20.66 10.03
C ALA A 130 11.21 -21.29 8.65
N VAL A 131 10.36 -20.67 7.80
CA VAL A 131 10.10 -21.12 6.42
C VAL A 131 11.37 -21.04 5.57
N ILE A 132 12.10 -19.92 5.63
CA ILE A 132 13.39 -19.81 4.92
C ILE A 132 14.31 -20.95 5.35
N ALA A 133 14.50 -21.15 6.66
CA ALA A 133 15.41 -22.18 7.16
C ALA A 133 15.01 -23.60 6.70
N GLN A 134 13.71 -23.90 6.67
CA GLN A 134 13.20 -25.22 6.24
C GLN A 134 13.29 -25.42 4.73
N VAL A 135 13.01 -24.39 3.92
CA VAL A 135 13.04 -24.51 2.46
C VAL A 135 14.46 -24.47 1.93
N SER A 136 15.34 -23.59 2.44
CA SER A 136 16.76 -23.51 2.02
C SER A 136 17.51 -24.82 2.20
N SER A 137 17.08 -25.68 3.14
CA SER A 137 17.69 -27.01 3.32
C SER A 137 17.26 -28.05 2.27
N LYS A 138 16.20 -27.76 1.51
CA LYS A 138 15.57 -28.66 0.54
C LYS A 138 15.72 -28.18 -0.90
N GLU A 139 15.79 -26.88 -1.09
CA GLU A 139 15.79 -26.21 -2.39
C GLU A 139 16.85 -25.11 -2.44
N ASN A 140 17.52 -24.95 -3.59
CA ASN A 140 18.40 -23.82 -3.81
C ASN A 140 17.56 -22.56 -4.04
N LEU A 141 17.54 -21.66 -3.07
CA LEU A 141 16.82 -20.40 -3.15
C LEU A 141 17.59 -19.30 -3.88
N SER A 142 18.89 -19.47 -4.14
CA SER A 142 19.73 -18.45 -4.78
C SER A 142 19.53 -18.37 -6.29
N ASP A 143 19.16 -19.47 -6.91
CA ASP A 143 19.12 -19.61 -8.37
C ASP A 143 17.80 -20.26 -8.81
N GLY A 144 17.42 -19.97 -10.03
CA GLY A 144 16.20 -20.48 -10.65
C GLY A 144 15.30 -19.36 -11.12
N GLU A 145 14.90 -19.42 -12.39
CA GLU A 145 14.09 -18.37 -13.03
C GLU A 145 12.78 -18.11 -12.27
N GLU A 146 12.12 -19.17 -11.79
CA GLU A 146 10.86 -19.04 -11.06
C GLU A 146 11.07 -18.34 -9.71
N VAL A 147 12.07 -18.74 -8.95
CA VAL A 147 12.41 -18.17 -7.64
C VAL A 147 12.69 -16.67 -7.77
N VAL A 148 13.61 -16.32 -8.67
CA VAL A 148 13.99 -14.92 -8.94
C VAL A 148 12.77 -14.10 -9.40
N ARG A 149 11.95 -14.66 -10.29
CA ARG A 149 10.75 -13.99 -10.78
C ARG A 149 9.74 -13.70 -9.67
N PHE A 150 9.50 -14.61 -8.75
CA PHE A 150 8.62 -14.37 -7.60
C PHE A 150 9.21 -13.40 -6.60
N SER A 151 10.51 -13.48 -6.36
CA SER A 151 11.20 -12.57 -5.44
C SER A 151 11.24 -11.13 -5.98
N THR A 152 11.44 -10.93 -7.28
CA THR A 152 11.68 -9.62 -7.91
C THR A 152 10.50 -9.11 -8.75
N TRP A 153 9.30 -9.67 -8.60
CA TRP A 153 8.16 -9.35 -9.46
C TRP A 153 7.78 -7.87 -9.41
N LEU A 154 7.81 -7.25 -8.22
CA LEU A 154 7.42 -5.85 -8.07
C LEU A 154 8.43 -4.91 -8.72
N GLU A 155 9.72 -5.17 -8.49
CA GLU A 155 10.82 -4.41 -9.07
C GLU A 155 10.86 -4.56 -10.59
N ARG A 156 10.51 -5.73 -11.12
CA ARG A 156 10.36 -5.95 -12.58
C ARG A 156 9.22 -5.12 -13.15
N ASP A 157 8.05 -5.13 -12.49
CA ASP A 157 6.91 -4.31 -12.92
C ASP A 157 7.24 -2.82 -12.82
N GLU A 158 7.92 -2.38 -11.74
CA GLU A 158 8.35 -0.98 -11.59
C GLU A 158 9.35 -0.57 -12.69
N ALA A 159 10.31 -1.42 -13.02
CA ALA A 159 11.28 -1.12 -14.07
C ALA A 159 10.63 -1.00 -15.45
N ILE A 160 9.65 -1.87 -15.78
CA ILE A 160 8.86 -1.77 -17.02
C ILE A 160 8.06 -0.47 -17.05
N LEU A 161 7.40 -0.12 -15.93
CA LEU A 161 6.61 1.11 -15.85
C LEU A 161 7.48 2.36 -15.92
N GLN A 162 8.67 2.33 -15.34
CA GLN A 162 9.63 3.42 -15.45
C GLN A 162 10.08 3.62 -16.89
N GLN A 163 10.41 2.54 -17.59
CA GLN A 163 10.77 2.60 -19.01
C GLN A 163 9.59 3.11 -19.87
N GLU A 164 8.36 2.61 -19.64
CA GLU A 164 7.14 3.10 -20.30
C GLU A 164 6.94 4.60 -20.06
N ARG A 165 7.14 5.04 -18.82
CA ARG A 165 7.03 6.44 -18.44
C ARG A 165 8.05 7.31 -19.17
N GLU A 166 9.31 6.88 -19.24
CA GLU A 166 10.38 7.59 -19.95
C GLU A 166 10.07 7.70 -21.45
N GLU A 167 9.59 6.62 -22.08
CA GLU A 167 9.17 6.67 -23.49
C GLU A 167 7.98 7.60 -23.71
N ARG A 168 6.99 7.59 -22.82
CA ARG A 168 5.75 8.36 -22.94
C ARG A 168 5.95 9.84 -22.68
N LEU A 169 6.77 10.20 -21.67
CA LEU A 169 7.00 11.58 -21.28
C LEU A 169 7.99 12.28 -22.22
N GLY A 170 8.75 11.52 -23.03
CA GLY A 170 9.76 12.07 -23.92
C GLY A 170 10.83 12.86 -23.19
N GLU A 171 11.49 13.75 -23.93
CA GLU A 171 12.48 14.66 -23.34
C GLU A 171 11.84 15.55 -22.29
N THR A 172 12.57 15.76 -21.21
CA THR A 172 12.23 16.52 -20.00
C THR A 172 11.40 17.78 -20.31
N VAL A 173 10.25 17.94 -19.63
CA VAL A 173 9.48 19.20 -19.66
C VAL A 173 10.41 20.33 -19.25
N VAL A 174 10.85 21.14 -20.21
CA VAL A 174 11.67 22.32 -19.95
C VAL A 174 10.74 23.48 -19.62
N VAL A 175 10.82 23.92 -18.37
CA VAL A 175 10.14 25.14 -17.92
C VAL A 175 11.13 26.29 -18.08
N ASP A 176 11.02 27.06 -19.16
CA ASP A 176 11.87 28.20 -19.42
C ASP A 176 11.48 29.41 -18.56
N SER A 177 12.33 30.46 -18.56
CA SER A 177 12.12 31.64 -17.74
C SER A 177 10.83 32.40 -18.09
N SER A 178 10.39 32.38 -19.35
CA SER A 178 9.15 33.03 -19.76
C SER A 178 7.89 32.34 -19.21
N VAL A 179 7.93 31.03 -19.13
CA VAL A 179 6.89 30.21 -18.50
C VAL A 179 6.86 30.50 -17.00
N VAL A 180 8.03 30.49 -16.34
CA VAL A 180 8.18 30.82 -14.91
C VAL A 180 7.58 32.20 -14.60
N GLU A 181 8.01 33.26 -15.34
CA GLU A 181 7.52 34.61 -15.14
C GLU A 181 6.00 34.71 -15.33
N ARG A 182 5.44 34.04 -16.33
CA ARG A 182 4.01 34.07 -16.61
C ARG A 182 3.21 33.47 -15.45
N PHE A 183 3.54 32.25 -15.02
CA PHE A 183 2.81 31.58 -13.94
C PHE A 183 3.03 32.23 -12.57
N PHE A 184 4.21 32.78 -12.31
CA PHE A 184 4.46 33.54 -11.10
C PHE A 184 3.63 34.85 -11.06
N ARG A 185 3.48 35.52 -12.20
CA ARG A 185 2.74 36.79 -12.34
C ARG A 185 1.24 36.58 -12.24
N ASP A 186 0.69 35.57 -12.91
CA ASP A 186 -0.73 35.27 -12.85
C ASP A 186 -1.15 34.76 -11.47
N GLY A 187 -0.24 34.12 -10.73
CA GLY A 187 -0.43 33.72 -9.34
C GLY A 187 -1.34 32.51 -9.18
N SER A 188 -1.61 31.75 -10.25
CA SER A 188 -2.35 30.47 -10.20
C SER A 188 -1.58 29.44 -9.38
N TYR A 189 -0.26 29.39 -9.54
CA TYR A 189 0.65 28.60 -8.72
C TYR A 189 1.46 29.51 -7.81
N ARG A 190 1.41 29.27 -6.49
CA ARG A 190 2.12 30.10 -5.50
C ARG A 190 3.12 29.27 -4.72
N LEU A 191 4.41 29.64 -4.84
CA LEU A 191 5.42 29.12 -3.94
C LEU A 191 5.27 29.85 -2.61
N LEU A 192 5.01 29.09 -1.55
CA LEU A 192 4.73 29.63 -0.22
C LEU A 192 5.65 29.00 0.81
N ALA A 193 5.98 29.80 1.82
CA ALA A 193 6.66 29.32 3.01
C ALA A 193 5.87 29.75 4.25
N HIS A 194 6.10 29.08 5.39
CA HIS A 194 5.44 29.41 6.63
C HIS A 194 6.34 29.30 7.87
N VAL A 195 5.91 29.96 8.93
CA VAL A 195 6.33 29.72 10.31
C VAL A 195 5.12 29.21 11.08
N LEU A 196 5.25 28.10 11.77
CA LEU A 196 4.20 27.52 12.61
C LEU A 196 4.58 27.59 14.08
N ARG A 197 3.65 28.08 14.91
CA ARG A 197 3.67 27.92 16.36
C ARG A 197 2.57 26.94 16.75
N ARG A 198 2.95 25.72 17.12
CA ARG A 198 2.02 24.58 17.31
C ARG A 198 1.08 24.78 18.49
N VAL A 199 -0.16 24.31 18.26
CA VAL A 199 -1.17 24.19 19.31
C VAL A 199 -1.90 22.86 19.06
N GLY A 200 -1.85 21.95 20.05
CA GLY A 200 -2.55 20.67 19.99
C GLY A 200 -3.89 20.70 20.74
N ALA A 201 -4.58 19.57 20.73
CA ALA A 201 -5.84 19.39 21.44
C ALA A 201 -5.69 19.56 22.96
N GLU A 202 -4.56 19.10 23.51
CA GLU A 202 -4.25 19.14 24.95
C GLU A 202 -3.63 20.47 25.39
N THR A 203 -3.41 21.43 24.48
CA THR A 203 -2.78 22.72 24.78
C THR A 203 -3.70 23.59 25.64
N THR A 204 -3.22 24.01 26.80
CA THR A 204 -3.95 24.90 27.71
C THR A 204 -4.20 26.28 27.10
N GLN A 205 -5.14 27.04 27.66
CA GLN A 205 -5.41 28.40 27.21
C GLN A 205 -4.21 29.34 27.40
N GLU A 206 -3.44 29.14 28.46
CA GLU A 206 -2.23 29.95 28.75
C GLU A 206 -1.13 29.66 27.72
N GLU A 207 -0.86 28.41 27.42
CA GLU A 207 0.08 27.98 26.38
C GLU A 207 -0.35 28.48 25.00
N ARG A 208 -1.64 28.34 24.67
CA ARG A 208 -2.21 28.88 23.41
C ARG A 208 -2.00 30.40 23.31
N ALA A 209 -2.22 31.12 24.40
CA ALA A 209 -1.99 32.57 24.44
C ALA A 209 -0.49 32.90 24.30
N LEU A 210 0.39 32.07 24.87
CA LEU A 210 1.85 32.22 24.71
C LEU A 210 2.27 32.00 23.26
N GLN A 211 1.82 30.92 22.61
CA GLN A 211 2.13 30.63 21.22
C GLN A 211 1.65 31.75 20.28
N ARG A 212 0.45 32.29 20.52
CA ARG A 212 -0.06 33.44 19.79
C ARG A 212 0.83 34.69 19.95
N ARG A 213 1.25 34.99 21.19
CA ARG A 213 2.16 36.12 21.45
C ARG A 213 3.52 35.91 20.78
N THR A 214 4.04 34.69 20.80
CA THR A 214 5.29 34.35 20.11
C THR A 214 5.15 34.52 18.60
N ALA A 215 4.08 34.03 17.98
CA ALA A 215 3.82 34.25 16.57
C ALA A 215 3.72 35.76 16.25
N GLN A 216 3.02 36.53 17.09
CA GLN A 216 2.93 38.01 16.89
C GLN A 216 4.28 38.66 16.99
N ARG A 217 5.13 38.31 17.96
CA ARG A 217 6.50 38.87 18.10
C ARG A 217 7.35 38.56 16.85
N ILE A 218 7.25 37.33 16.32
CA ILE A 218 7.96 36.95 15.09
C ILE A 218 7.47 37.81 13.93
N LEU A 219 6.15 38.00 13.80
CA LEU A 219 5.59 38.87 12.76
C LEU A 219 6.07 40.32 12.90
N ASP A 220 6.06 40.87 14.11
CA ASP A 220 6.51 42.25 14.37
C ASP A 220 8.00 42.45 13.99
N GLN A 221 8.82 41.43 14.25
CA GLN A 221 10.23 41.43 13.81
C GLN A 221 10.35 41.38 12.28
N LEU A 222 9.55 40.57 11.59
CA LEU A 222 9.53 40.53 10.11
C LEU A 222 9.07 41.87 9.51
N ILE A 223 8.05 42.51 10.09
CA ILE A 223 7.57 43.83 9.67
C ILE A 223 8.64 44.92 9.90
N ALA A 224 9.44 44.78 10.96
CA ALA A 224 10.58 45.67 11.24
C ALA A 224 11.81 45.44 10.34
N GLY A 225 11.72 44.54 9.34
CA GLY A 225 12.80 44.23 8.40
C GLY A 225 13.68 43.05 8.83
N GLY A 226 13.24 42.23 9.77
CA GLY A 226 13.92 41.01 10.18
C GLY A 226 13.98 39.98 9.05
N SER A 227 14.98 39.10 9.10
CA SER A 227 15.17 38.05 8.09
C SER A 227 14.15 36.92 8.24
N TRP A 228 13.62 36.43 7.09
CA TRP A 228 12.76 35.28 7.04
C TRP A 228 13.47 34.03 7.59
N SER A 229 14.75 33.81 7.30
CA SER A 229 15.52 32.67 7.80
C SER A 229 15.59 32.61 9.33
N VAL A 230 15.68 33.77 9.98
CA VAL A 230 15.65 33.87 11.45
C VAL A 230 14.25 33.49 11.97
N ALA A 231 13.20 34.00 11.34
CA ALA A 231 11.83 33.67 11.71
C ALA A 231 11.52 32.17 11.57
N VAL A 232 11.98 31.52 10.50
CA VAL A 232 11.81 30.09 10.25
C VAL A 232 12.54 29.24 11.29
N SER A 233 13.69 29.65 11.80
CA SER A 233 14.40 28.91 12.84
C SER A 233 13.58 28.77 14.14
N GLU A 234 12.59 29.65 14.36
CA GLU A 234 11.64 29.59 15.45
C GLU A 234 10.37 28.77 15.11
N SER A 235 10.27 28.21 13.91
CA SER A 235 9.14 27.36 13.53
C SER A 235 9.17 26.04 14.29
N GLU A 236 8.00 25.61 14.74
CA GLU A 236 7.79 24.31 15.38
C GLU A 236 7.31 23.25 14.39
N ASP A 237 7.39 23.52 13.09
CA ASP A 237 7.12 22.55 12.03
C ASP A 237 8.42 21.87 11.56
N PRO A 238 8.73 20.65 12.03
CA PRO A 238 9.97 19.98 11.68
C PRO A 238 10.03 19.63 10.19
N ASP A 239 8.87 19.44 9.56
CA ASP A 239 8.78 18.98 8.17
C ASP A 239 9.21 20.08 7.18
N THR A 240 9.00 21.37 7.55
CA THR A 240 9.29 22.50 6.67
C THR A 240 10.41 23.40 7.18
N ARG A 241 10.65 23.44 8.50
CA ARG A 241 11.62 24.36 9.12
C ARG A 241 13.01 24.29 8.47
N ASP A 242 13.54 23.08 8.33
CA ASP A 242 14.89 22.87 7.80
C ASP A 242 14.99 23.13 6.28
N ALA A 243 13.83 23.19 5.60
CA ALA A 243 13.69 23.62 4.21
C ALA A 243 13.27 25.09 4.05
N GLY A 244 13.61 25.96 5.02
CA GLY A 244 13.29 27.39 4.96
C GLY A 244 11.80 27.72 5.17
N GLY A 245 11.05 26.80 5.75
CA GLY A 245 9.61 26.92 5.98
C GLY A 245 8.77 26.62 4.72
N LEU A 246 9.36 26.05 3.66
CA LEU A 246 8.74 25.89 2.36
C LEU A 246 7.56 24.90 2.43
N LEU A 247 6.38 25.36 2.00
CA LEU A 247 5.18 24.54 1.82
C LEU A 247 5.07 23.93 0.42
N GLY A 248 5.87 24.43 -0.53
CA GLY A 248 5.84 24.02 -1.93
C GLY A 248 5.05 24.96 -2.83
N LEU A 249 4.84 24.51 -4.06
CA LEU A 249 4.06 25.22 -5.07
C LEU A 249 2.60 24.77 -4.97
N LEU A 250 1.72 25.71 -4.62
CA LEU A 250 0.35 25.45 -4.26
C LEU A 250 -0.63 26.16 -5.18
N VAL A 251 -1.79 25.53 -5.42
CA VAL A 251 -2.94 26.14 -6.06
C VAL A 251 -4.03 26.43 -5.02
N ARG A 252 -5.01 27.24 -5.42
CA ARG A 252 -6.14 27.59 -4.55
C ARG A 252 -6.92 26.33 -4.15
N GLY A 253 -7.22 26.20 -2.85
CA GLY A 253 -7.98 25.10 -2.28
C GLY A 253 -7.11 23.97 -1.70
N GLU A 254 -5.80 23.99 -1.87
CA GLU A 254 -4.87 22.97 -1.29
C GLU A 254 -4.50 23.25 0.17
N LEU A 255 -4.72 24.46 0.64
CA LEU A 255 -4.51 24.83 2.05
C LEU A 255 -5.83 24.79 2.83
N PRO A 256 -5.80 24.63 4.18
CA PRO A 256 -6.95 24.91 5.01
C PRO A 256 -7.58 26.27 4.67
N PRO A 257 -8.92 26.39 4.70
CA PRO A 257 -9.61 27.59 4.18
C PRO A 257 -9.13 28.92 4.77
N GLU A 258 -8.70 28.93 6.05
CA GLU A 258 -8.18 30.10 6.72
C GLU A 258 -6.83 30.54 6.13
N LEU A 259 -5.96 29.59 5.82
CA LEU A 259 -4.64 29.85 5.20
C LEU A 259 -4.79 30.14 3.71
N ASP A 260 -5.64 29.40 2.99
CA ASP A 260 -5.85 29.57 1.55
C ASP A 260 -6.28 31.00 1.22
N ARG A 261 -7.27 31.53 1.99
CA ARG A 261 -7.74 32.91 1.80
C ARG A 261 -6.62 33.94 1.92
N VAL A 262 -5.76 33.78 2.92
CA VAL A 262 -4.64 34.71 3.18
C VAL A 262 -3.53 34.50 2.17
N ALA A 263 -3.14 33.25 1.91
CA ALA A 263 -2.09 32.87 0.97
C ALA A 263 -2.29 33.49 -0.41
N PHE A 264 -3.53 33.42 -0.93
CA PHE A 264 -3.87 33.91 -2.27
C PHE A 264 -4.16 35.43 -2.33
N GLN A 265 -4.01 36.16 -1.23
CA GLN A 265 -3.99 37.64 -1.21
C GLN A 265 -2.57 38.23 -1.18
N LEU A 266 -1.56 37.40 -0.78
CA LEU A 266 -0.17 37.92 -0.65
C LEU A 266 0.41 38.33 -1.98
N GLN A 267 1.04 39.52 -2.00
CA GLN A 267 1.89 39.94 -3.10
C GLN A 267 3.30 39.36 -2.94
N PRO A 268 4.09 39.23 -4.03
CA PRO A 268 5.49 38.82 -3.93
C PRO A 268 6.29 39.62 -2.90
N GLY A 269 7.02 38.94 -2.04
CA GLY A 269 7.79 39.52 -0.95
C GLY A 269 6.99 39.84 0.31
N GLN A 270 5.68 39.59 0.35
CA GLN A 270 4.85 39.88 1.51
C GLN A 270 4.79 38.70 2.50
N VAL A 271 4.65 39.04 3.78
CA VAL A 271 4.28 38.16 4.87
C VAL A 271 2.82 38.40 5.28
N SER A 272 2.15 37.37 5.72
CA SER A 272 0.78 37.46 6.23
C SER A 272 0.73 37.98 7.67
N GLY A 273 -0.45 38.36 8.13
CA GLY A 273 -0.76 38.38 9.57
C GLY A 273 -0.72 37.00 10.20
N VAL A 274 -0.75 36.94 11.54
CA VAL A 274 -0.89 35.67 12.25
C VAL A 274 -2.25 35.07 11.96
N THR A 275 -2.27 33.89 11.36
CA THR A 275 -3.48 33.12 10.99
C THR A 275 -3.59 31.88 11.86
N GLN A 276 -4.74 31.64 12.46
CA GLN A 276 -4.98 30.48 13.32
C GLN A 276 -5.64 29.35 12.53
N THR A 277 -5.15 28.11 12.75
CA THR A 277 -5.78 26.86 12.31
C THR A 277 -5.89 25.89 13.49
N SER A 278 -6.40 24.67 13.22
CA SER A 278 -6.40 23.59 14.20
C SER A 278 -4.99 23.14 14.61
N ARG A 279 -3.95 23.34 13.75
CA ARG A 279 -2.53 23.01 14.02
C ARG A 279 -1.80 24.08 14.83
N GLY A 280 -2.29 25.32 14.87
CA GLY A 280 -1.64 26.40 15.58
C GLY A 280 -1.75 27.77 14.89
N PHE A 281 -0.73 28.61 15.12
CA PHE A 281 -0.62 29.96 14.59
C PHE A 281 0.43 29.99 13.48
N HIS A 282 0.02 30.44 12.31
CA HIS A 282 0.84 30.48 11.10
C HIS A 282 1.13 31.92 10.67
N ILE A 283 2.33 32.14 10.15
CA ILE A 283 2.70 33.32 9.38
C ILE A 283 3.13 32.79 8.02
N LEU A 284 2.47 33.22 6.94
CA LEU A 284 2.79 32.83 5.57
C LEU A 284 3.72 33.87 4.95
N HIS A 285 4.59 33.42 4.05
CA HIS A 285 5.44 34.26 3.20
C HIS A 285 5.31 33.82 1.75
N ARG A 286 5.12 34.80 0.86
CA ARG A 286 5.25 34.62 -0.58
C ARG A 286 6.57 35.25 -1.01
N PRO A 287 7.63 34.45 -1.31
CA PRO A 287 8.92 35.00 -1.76
C PRO A 287 8.79 35.80 -3.05
N ARG A 288 9.79 36.64 -3.36
CA ARG A 288 9.91 37.29 -4.68
C ARG A 288 10.48 36.29 -5.68
N LEU A 289 10.18 36.51 -6.98
CA LEU A 289 10.68 35.62 -8.02
C LEU A 289 12.21 35.59 -8.07
N GLU A 290 12.84 36.72 -7.92
CA GLU A 290 14.30 36.86 -7.95
C GLU A 290 15.01 36.07 -6.85
N GLU A 291 14.30 35.77 -5.75
CA GLU A 291 14.79 34.99 -4.61
C GLU A 291 14.67 33.50 -4.82
N VAL A 292 13.73 33.06 -5.68
CA VAL A 292 13.30 31.65 -5.76
C VAL A 292 13.11 31.14 -7.20
N SER A 293 13.64 31.85 -8.21
CA SER A 293 13.38 31.55 -9.63
C SER A 293 13.63 30.06 -9.98
N ASP A 294 14.80 29.54 -9.62
CA ASP A 294 15.19 28.17 -9.94
C ASP A 294 14.34 27.15 -9.18
N LEU A 295 14.05 27.44 -7.90
CA LEU A 295 13.21 26.61 -7.06
C LEU A 295 11.75 26.59 -7.57
N TYR A 296 11.24 27.75 -7.97
CA TYR A 296 9.92 27.89 -8.57
C TYR A 296 9.82 27.11 -9.89
N ALA A 297 10.84 27.22 -10.76
CA ALA A 297 10.91 26.47 -12.01
C ALA A 297 10.92 24.96 -11.77
N LEU A 298 11.70 24.49 -10.80
CA LEU A 298 11.74 23.07 -10.42
C LEU A 298 10.36 22.55 -9.98
N HIS A 299 9.73 23.22 -9.03
CA HIS A 299 8.41 22.84 -8.53
C HIS A 299 7.32 22.97 -9.60
N LEU A 300 7.41 23.98 -10.48
CA LEU A 300 6.45 24.13 -11.58
C LEU A 300 6.57 22.99 -12.59
N ARG A 301 7.79 22.57 -12.91
CA ARG A 301 8.05 21.41 -13.75
C ARG A 301 7.47 20.14 -13.14
N ASP A 302 7.75 19.90 -11.85
CA ASP A 302 7.29 18.71 -11.15
C ASP A 302 5.75 18.70 -11.07
N ARG A 303 5.13 19.86 -10.89
CA ARG A 303 3.68 20.03 -10.90
C ARG A 303 3.08 19.71 -12.28
N PHE A 304 3.66 20.24 -13.35
CA PHE A 304 3.19 19.96 -14.71
C PHE A 304 3.33 18.49 -15.08
N LEU A 305 4.40 17.85 -14.64
CA LEU A 305 4.56 16.41 -14.82
C LEU A 305 3.45 15.64 -14.09
N ALA A 306 3.20 15.94 -12.82
CA ALA A 306 2.18 15.29 -12.02
C ALA A 306 0.77 15.49 -12.59
N GLU A 307 0.40 16.73 -12.96
CA GLU A 307 -0.90 17.02 -13.57
C GLU A 307 -1.06 16.41 -14.97
N GLY A 308 0.05 16.32 -15.71
CA GLY A 308 0.10 15.62 -16.99
C GLY A 308 -0.12 14.12 -16.85
N GLU A 309 0.48 13.52 -15.83
CA GLU A 309 0.29 12.11 -15.51
C GLU A 309 -1.14 11.82 -15.08
N GLU A 310 -1.69 12.60 -14.15
CA GLU A 310 -3.08 12.44 -13.69
C GLU A 310 -4.08 12.51 -14.83
N ARG A 311 -3.94 13.51 -15.74
CA ARG A 311 -4.79 13.62 -16.94
C ARG A 311 -4.59 12.44 -17.88
N SER A 312 -3.36 11.96 -18.04
CA SER A 312 -3.04 10.79 -18.84
C SER A 312 -3.67 9.52 -18.27
N ASP A 313 -3.65 9.36 -16.95
CA ASP A 313 -4.21 8.21 -16.24
C ASP A 313 -5.74 8.18 -16.35
N GLN A 314 -6.40 9.32 -16.13
CA GLN A 314 -7.85 9.46 -16.34
C GLN A 314 -8.23 9.22 -17.80
N GLY A 315 -7.47 9.78 -18.75
CA GLY A 315 -7.66 9.54 -20.17
C GLY A 315 -7.51 8.06 -20.55
N LEU A 316 -6.54 7.36 -19.95
CA LEU A 316 -6.28 5.95 -20.14
C LEU A 316 -7.44 5.06 -19.65
N LEU A 317 -7.99 5.34 -18.47
CA LEU A 317 -9.15 4.64 -17.91
C LEU A 317 -10.37 4.77 -18.84
N VAL A 318 -10.61 5.97 -19.37
CA VAL A 318 -11.70 6.22 -20.35
C VAL A 318 -11.44 5.50 -21.65
N GLN A 319 -10.24 5.63 -22.21
CA GLN A 319 -9.84 5.02 -23.50
C GLN A 319 -9.95 3.50 -23.47
N ARG A 320 -9.55 2.89 -22.35
CA ARG A 320 -9.59 1.45 -22.15
C ARG A 320 -10.93 0.95 -21.58
N SER A 321 -11.94 1.84 -21.45
CA SER A 321 -13.29 1.51 -20.96
C SER A 321 -13.24 0.79 -19.61
N TRP A 322 -12.51 1.36 -18.66
CA TRP A 322 -12.42 0.80 -17.32
C TRP A 322 -13.79 0.69 -16.66
N LEU A 323 -14.09 -0.49 -16.13
CA LEU A 323 -15.31 -0.79 -15.38
C LEU A 323 -14.93 -1.42 -14.04
N VAL A 324 -15.28 -0.75 -12.96
CA VAL A 324 -15.11 -1.27 -11.61
C VAL A 324 -16.25 -2.20 -11.24
N SER A 325 -15.98 -3.28 -10.50
CA SER A 325 -16.98 -4.20 -9.98
C SER A 325 -17.76 -3.54 -8.82
N SER A 326 -19.05 -3.83 -8.70
CA SER A 326 -19.91 -3.26 -7.63
C SER A 326 -19.47 -3.61 -6.21
N ASP A 327 -18.75 -4.70 -6.06
CA ASP A 327 -18.25 -5.23 -4.79
C ASP A 327 -16.72 -5.04 -4.62
N ALA A 328 -16.09 -4.27 -5.52
CA ALA A 328 -14.65 -4.06 -5.51
C ALA A 328 -14.11 -3.54 -4.16
N ILE A 329 -14.80 -2.58 -3.56
CA ILE A 329 -14.37 -1.98 -2.28
C ILE A 329 -14.52 -2.97 -1.13
N THR A 330 -15.63 -3.73 -1.08
CA THR A 330 -15.82 -4.78 -0.08
C THR A 330 -14.76 -5.86 -0.22
N SER A 331 -14.47 -6.26 -1.46
CA SER A 331 -13.44 -7.25 -1.78
C SER A 331 -12.04 -6.74 -1.40
N LEU A 332 -11.72 -5.48 -1.70
CA LEU A 332 -10.44 -4.87 -1.33
C LEU A 332 -10.25 -4.85 0.20
N ARG A 333 -11.29 -4.54 0.98
CA ARG A 333 -11.22 -4.64 2.45
C ARG A 333 -10.95 -6.06 2.94
N GLY A 334 -11.58 -7.06 2.32
CA GLY A 334 -11.31 -8.47 2.59
C GLY A 334 -9.87 -8.85 2.26
N ILE A 335 -9.37 -8.41 1.10
CA ILE A 335 -7.97 -8.60 0.68
C ILE A 335 -7.01 -7.92 1.66
N ALA A 336 -7.29 -6.69 2.11
CA ALA A 336 -6.45 -5.99 3.08
C ALA A 336 -6.38 -6.71 4.44
N GLY A 337 -7.47 -7.39 4.84
CA GLY A 337 -7.53 -8.19 6.06
C GLY A 337 -6.69 -9.46 6.02
N ASP A 338 -6.76 -10.19 4.91
CA ASP A 338 -5.98 -11.43 4.69
C ASP A 338 -5.64 -11.60 3.20
N PRO A 339 -4.59 -10.92 2.71
CA PRO A 339 -4.23 -10.98 1.29
C PRO A 339 -3.90 -12.39 0.80
N SER A 340 -3.33 -13.24 1.67
CA SER A 340 -2.88 -14.57 1.29
C SER A 340 -4.06 -15.48 0.91
N ALA A 341 -5.23 -15.29 1.52
CA ALA A 341 -6.45 -16.04 1.21
C ALA A 341 -6.99 -15.77 -0.20
N TRP A 342 -6.54 -14.66 -0.84
CA TRP A 342 -7.03 -14.24 -2.15
C TRP A 342 -6.07 -14.54 -3.30
N LEU A 343 -4.88 -15.07 -3.00
CA LEU A 343 -3.96 -15.56 -4.01
C LEU A 343 -4.57 -16.77 -4.75
N GLY A 344 -4.55 -16.71 -6.08
CA GLY A 344 -5.12 -17.78 -6.92
C GLY A 344 -6.65 -17.78 -7.03
N THR A 345 -7.34 -16.72 -6.54
CA THR A 345 -8.80 -16.59 -6.72
C THR A 345 -9.14 -16.00 -8.09
N ASP A 346 -10.31 -16.38 -8.61
CA ASP A 346 -10.86 -15.84 -9.89
C ASP A 346 -11.70 -14.56 -9.68
N LEU A 347 -11.63 -13.94 -8.49
CA LEU A 347 -12.35 -12.71 -8.19
C LEU A 347 -11.89 -11.59 -9.11
N LEU A 348 -12.84 -10.78 -9.60
CA LEU A 348 -12.57 -9.58 -10.40
C LEU A 348 -12.98 -8.33 -9.64
N LEU A 349 -12.05 -7.39 -9.46
CA LEU A 349 -12.32 -6.06 -8.92
C LEU A 349 -12.68 -5.07 -10.03
N GLY A 350 -12.36 -5.40 -11.27
CA GLY A 350 -12.71 -4.60 -12.42
C GLY A 350 -12.13 -5.16 -13.72
N SER A 351 -12.48 -4.52 -14.83
CA SER A 351 -12.03 -4.92 -16.16
C SER A 351 -11.82 -3.71 -17.06
N TRP A 352 -10.96 -3.88 -18.07
CA TRP A 352 -10.74 -2.91 -19.14
C TRP A 352 -10.63 -3.62 -20.48
N GLN A 353 -10.65 -2.85 -21.55
CA GLN A 353 -10.46 -3.41 -22.88
C GLN A 353 -9.01 -3.94 -23.01
N GLY A 354 -8.86 -5.26 -22.99
CA GLY A 354 -7.59 -5.97 -23.04
C GLY A 354 -7.14 -6.64 -21.76
N GLY A 355 -7.89 -6.48 -20.62
CA GLY A 355 -7.48 -7.12 -19.37
C GLY A 355 -8.45 -6.97 -18.22
N THR A 356 -8.01 -7.45 -17.06
CA THR A 356 -8.81 -7.44 -15.83
C THR A 356 -7.94 -7.14 -14.62
N LEU A 357 -8.52 -6.51 -13.60
CA LEU A 357 -7.95 -6.38 -12.26
C LEU A 357 -8.47 -7.53 -11.40
N SER A 358 -7.68 -8.59 -11.29
CA SER A 358 -8.05 -9.76 -10.52
C SER A 358 -7.74 -9.61 -9.02
N GLY A 359 -8.48 -10.34 -8.17
CA GLY A 359 -8.22 -10.41 -6.75
C GLY A 359 -6.80 -10.89 -6.43
N THR A 360 -6.27 -11.83 -7.22
CA THR A 360 -4.87 -12.28 -7.12
C THR A 360 -3.88 -11.15 -7.36
N MET A 361 -4.10 -10.31 -8.39
CA MET A 361 -3.23 -9.17 -8.68
C MET A 361 -3.26 -8.16 -7.54
N VAL A 362 -4.46 -7.79 -7.08
CA VAL A 362 -4.63 -6.86 -5.95
C VAL A 362 -4.01 -7.42 -4.67
N ALA A 363 -4.22 -8.71 -4.37
CA ALA A 363 -3.63 -9.37 -3.20
C ALA A 363 -2.10 -9.31 -3.21
N ARG A 364 -1.46 -9.45 -4.37
CA ARG A 364 0.01 -9.29 -4.52
C ARG A 364 0.47 -7.89 -4.12
N TYR A 365 -0.18 -6.83 -4.63
CA TYR A 365 0.17 -5.46 -4.28
C TYR A 365 -0.10 -5.14 -2.81
N VAL A 366 -1.22 -5.61 -2.27
CA VAL A 366 -1.55 -5.43 -0.85
C VAL A 366 -0.56 -6.16 0.06
N LEU A 367 -0.09 -7.36 -0.34
CA LEU A 367 0.98 -8.06 0.38
C LEU A 367 2.28 -7.26 0.43
N ALA A 368 2.62 -6.53 -0.64
CA ALA A 368 3.82 -5.70 -0.69
C ALA A 368 3.75 -4.47 0.24
N LEU A 369 2.56 -4.10 0.74
CA LEU A 369 2.41 -3.01 1.68
C LEU A 369 2.84 -3.43 3.10
N PRO A 370 3.40 -2.50 3.89
CA PRO A 370 3.63 -2.73 5.32
C PRO A 370 2.35 -3.15 6.05
N SER A 371 2.47 -4.00 7.07
CA SER A 371 1.32 -4.50 7.84
C SER A 371 0.47 -3.38 8.46
N ALA A 372 1.09 -2.28 8.88
CA ALA A 372 0.40 -1.08 9.37
C ALA A 372 -0.50 -0.47 8.30
N ALA A 373 0.00 -0.28 7.06
CA ALA A 373 -0.77 0.26 5.96
C ALA A 373 -1.95 -0.65 5.58
N ARG A 374 -1.77 -1.97 5.59
CA ARG A 374 -2.85 -2.92 5.37
C ARG A 374 -3.96 -2.80 6.41
N ARG A 375 -3.61 -2.64 7.70
CA ARG A 375 -4.59 -2.43 8.78
C ARG A 375 -5.35 -1.11 8.60
N GLU A 376 -4.67 -0.05 8.17
CA GLU A 376 -5.31 1.24 7.86
C GLU A 376 -6.29 1.12 6.69
N MET A 377 -5.95 0.36 5.65
CA MET A 377 -6.85 0.13 4.50
C MET A 377 -8.17 -0.52 4.92
N VAL A 378 -8.19 -1.42 5.91
CA VAL A 378 -9.42 -2.07 6.40
C VAL A 378 -10.43 -1.01 6.89
N ALA A 379 -9.96 0.07 7.50
CA ALA A 379 -10.78 1.14 8.07
C ALA A 379 -10.86 2.40 7.17
N ALA A 380 -10.19 2.41 6.01
CA ALA A 380 -10.11 3.58 5.16
C ALA A 380 -11.48 3.96 4.56
N PRO A 381 -11.76 5.25 4.29
CA PRO A 381 -12.98 5.68 3.58
C PRO A 381 -13.07 5.05 2.18
N ASP A 382 -14.29 4.82 1.71
CA ASP A 382 -14.54 4.20 0.40
C ASP A 382 -13.86 4.96 -0.74
N GLY A 383 -13.92 6.28 -0.77
CA GLY A 383 -13.27 7.09 -1.81
C GLY A 383 -11.75 6.92 -1.87
N SER A 384 -11.07 6.68 -0.73
CA SER A 384 -9.63 6.37 -0.74
C SER A 384 -9.35 4.98 -1.32
N LEU A 385 -10.23 4.02 -1.06
CA LEU A 385 -10.13 2.67 -1.60
C LEU A 385 -10.47 2.64 -3.10
N GLU A 386 -11.45 3.43 -3.54
CA GLU A 386 -11.77 3.63 -4.96
C GLU A 386 -10.56 4.17 -5.72
N ALA A 387 -9.92 5.22 -5.20
CA ALA A 387 -8.70 5.77 -5.78
C ALA A 387 -7.57 4.73 -5.87
N PHE A 388 -7.40 3.90 -4.84
CA PHE A 388 -6.41 2.82 -4.85
C PHE A 388 -6.72 1.76 -5.92
N VAL A 389 -7.98 1.36 -6.08
CA VAL A 389 -8.41 0.42 -7.15
C VAL A 389 -8.14 1.00 -8.53
N GLU A 390 -8.42 2.29 -8.74
CA GLU A 390 -8.13 2.99 -10.00
C GLU A 390 -6.64 3.07 -10.31
N GLN A 391 -5.80 3.36 -9.30
CA GLN A 391 -4.34 3.34 -9.45
C GLN A 391 -3.83 1.96 -9.87
N LEU A 392 -4.36 0.88 -9.27
CA LEU A 392 -4.01 -0.48 -9.67
C LEU A 392 -4.51 -0.82 -11.09
N ALA A 393 -5.67 -0.30 -11.50
CA ALA A 393 -6.18 -0.45 -12.87
C ALA A 393 -5.26 0.25 -13.88
N VAL A 394 -4.90 1.51 -13.64
CA VAL A 394 -3.93 2.26 -14.47
C VAL A 394 -2.62 1.49 -14.59
N ARG A 395 -2.07 1.04 -13.45
CA ARG A 395 -0.86 0.23 -13.43
C ARG A 395 -0.97 -1.04 -14.28
N GLY A 396 -2.08 -1.77 -14.14
CA GLY A 396 -2.36 -2.99 -14.91
C GLY A 396 -2.47 -2.72 -16.41
N ILE A 397 -3.16 -1.64 -16.78
CA ILE A 397 -3.30 -1.21 -18.18
C ILE A 397 -1.94 -0.86 -18.78
N ARG A 398 -1.13 -0.04 -18.09
CA ARG A 398 0.20 0.37 -18.56
C ARG A 398 1.14 -0.82 -18.73
N LEU A 399 1.13 -1.76 -17.78
CA LEU A 399 1.91 -3.00 -17.91
C LEU A 399 1.44 -3.88 -19.08
N SER A 400 0.13 -3.94 -19.33
CA SER A 400 -0.42 -4.65 -20.48
C SER A 400 0.01 -4.00 -21.80
N ASP A 401 -0.11 -2.68 -21.88
CA ASP A 401 0.28 -1.90 -23.06
C ASP A 401 1.79 -2.00 -23.35
N ALA A 402 2.61 -1.95 -22.30
CA ALA A 402 4.05 -2.12 -22.41
C ALA A 402 4.41 -3.50 -22.99
N ARG A 403 3.77 -4.56 -22.48
CA ARG A 403 3.96 -5.94 -22.97
C ARG A 403 3.47 -6.12 -24.40
N GLU A 404 2.32 -5.54 -24.76
CA GLU A 404 1.79 -5.57 -26.15
C GLU A 404 2.72 -4.87 -27.13
N ARG A 405 3.45 -3.83 -26.70
CA ARG A 405 4.48 -3.14 -27.48
C ARG A 405 5.83 -3.86 -27.51
N GLY A 406 5.95 -4.98 -26.78
CA GLY A 406 7.21 -5.74 -26.68
C GLY A 406 8.28 -5.05 -25.82
N LEU A 407 7.86 -4.24 -24.83
CA LEU A 407 8.78 -3.66 -23.87
C LEU A 407 9.33 -4.77 -22.96
N GLU A 408 10.63 -5.00 -23.03
CA GLU A 408 11.34 -5.99 -22.24
C GLU A 408 12.45 -5.30 -21.44
N LEU A 409 12.74 -5.83 -20.26
CA LEU A 409 13.84 -5.35 -19.43
C LEU A 409 15.17 -5.73 -20.08
N SER A 410 16.14 -4.82 -20.04
CA SER A 410 17.49 -5.10 -20.51
C SER A 410 18.16 -6.21 -19.69
N GLU A 411 19.11 -6.91 -20.30
CA GLU A 411 19.92 -7.94 -19.62
C GLU A 411 20.62 -7.38 -18.37
N GLU A 412 21.02 -6.10 -18.42
CA GLU A 412 21.65 -5.42 -17.29
C GLU A 412 20.70 -5.28 -16.10
N ILE A 413 19.45 -4.83 -16.32
CA ILE A 413 18.42 -4.72 -15.28
C ILE A 413 18.09 -6.10 -14.72
N LEU A 414 17.92 -7.10 -15.58
CA LEU A 414 17.66 -8.47 -15.14
C LEU A 414 18.79 -9.02 -14.27
N ALA A 415 20.04 -8.80 -14.68
CA ALA A 415 21.22 -9.21 -13.90
C ALA A 415 21.32 -8.50 -12.54
N GLN A 416 20.96 -7.20 -12.48
CA GLN A 416 20.90 -6.46 -11.22
C GLN A 416 19.81 -7.00 -10.29
N LEU A 417 18.64 -7.35 -10.80
CA LEU A 417 17.57 -7.94 -10.02
C LEU A 417 17.91 -9.33 -9.49
N GLU A 418 18.57 -10.15 -10.31
CA GLU A 418 19.09 -11.45 -9.90
C GLU A 418 20.14 -11.32 -8.79
N GLU A 419 21.08 -10.39 -8.92
CA GLU A 419 22.10 -10.16 -7.91
C GLU A 419 21.50 -9.61 -6.61
N SER A 420 20.50 -8.72 -6.70
CA SER A 420 19.73 -8.26 -5.54
C SER A 420 19.06 -9.42 -4.81
N HIS A 421 18.41 -10.32 -5.56
CA HIS A 421 17.82 -11.53 -4.98
C HIS A 421 18.86 -12.43 -4.30
N ARG A 422 20.00 -12.71 -4.97
CA ARG A 422 21.09 -13.49 -4.39
C ARG A 422 21.67 -12.84 -3.13
N ALA A 423 21.76 -11.50 -3.11
CA ALA A 423 22.21 -10.77 -1.93
C ALA A 423 21.25 -10.96 -0.74
N ASP A 424 19.93 -10.90 -0.98
CA ASP A 424 18.92 -11.17 0.05
C ASP A 424 19.04 -12.59 0.59
N VAL A 425 19.16 -13.59 -0.29
CA VAL A 425 19.33 -14.99 0.12
C VAL A 425 20.60 -15.17 0.94
N ARG A 426 21.75 -14.60 0.51
CA ARG A 426 22.98 -14.63 1.30
C ARG A 426 22.80 -13.98 2.67
N GLN A 427 22.12 -12.86 2.75
CA GLN A 427 21.82 -12.21 4.03
C GLN A 427 21.00 -13.13 4.93
N TRP A 428 19.93 -13.75 4.42
CA TRP A 428 19.12 -14.69 5.21
C TRP A 428 19.94 -15.87 5.73
N HIS A 429 20.81 -16.44 4.89
CA HIS A 429 21.68 -17.54 5.29
C HIS A 429 22.66 -17.12 6.39
N GLN A 430 23.19 -15.88 6.33
CA GLN A 430 24.07 -15.36 7.37
C GLN A 430 23.32 -15.10 8.69
N GLU A 431 22.20 -14.39 8.63
CA GLU A 431 21.42 -14.02 9.83
C GLU A 431 20.83 -15.25 10.54
N LEU A 432 20.34 -16.22 9.78
CA LEU A 432 19.77 -17.46 10.31
C LEU A 432 20.83 -18.54 10.54
N ALA A 433 22.10 -18.27 10.19
CA ALA A 433 23.20 -19.23 10.22
C ALA A 433 22.87 -20.55 9.49
N ILE A 434 22.19 -20.45 8.33
CA ILE A 434 21.78 -21.61 7.53
C ILE A 434 23.02 -22.23 6.90
N ASP A 435 23.09 -23.55 6.96
CA ASP A 435 24.03 -24.39 6.21
C ASP A 435 23.20 -25.21 5.22
N GLU A 436 23.34 -24.90 3.93
CA GLU A 436 22.56 -25.56 2.86
C GLU A 436 22.85 -27.06 2.76
N THR A 437 23.97 -27.52 3.33
CA THR A 437 24.38 -28.93 3.31
C THR A 437 23.91 -29.73 4.52
N ALA A 438 23.34 -29.05 5.52
CA ALA A 438 22.94 -29.64 6.79
C ALA A 438 21.41 -29.49 7.03
N ALA A 439 20.86 -30.37 7.85
CA ALA A 439 19.49 -30.23 8.30
C ALA A 439 19.31 -28.90 9.09
N PRO A 440 18.17 -28.19 8.94
CA PRO A 440 17.96 -26.93 9.61
C PRO A 440 17.86 -27.10 11.13
N GLU A 441 18.52 -26.23 11.86
CA GLU A 441 18.59 -26.28 13.32
C GLU A 441 17.68 -25.25 13.97
N ARG A 442 16.66 -25.70 14.71
CA ARG A 442 15.75 -24.81 15.48
C ARG A 442 16.49 -23.90 16.47
N SER A 443 17.63 -24.36 17.01
CA SER A 443 18.46 -23.56 17.91
C SER A 443 19.02 -22.29 17.27
N LYS A 444 19.26 -22.31 15.96
CA LYS A 444 19.75 -21.16 15.19
C LYS A 444 18.63 -20.11 15.02
N LEU A 445 17.42 -20.54 14.68
CA LEU A 445 16.26 -19.66 14.66
C LEU A 445 16.00 -19.01 16.02
N THR A 446 16.11 -19.78 17.09
CA THR A 446 15.94 -19.26 18.45
C THR A 446 16.94 -18.13 18.75
N ARG A 447 18.22 -18.33 18.45
CA ARG A 447 19.28 -17.31 18.66
C ARG A 447 19.08 -16.10 17.76
N TYR A 448 18.64 -16.29 16.53
CA TYR A 448 18.30 -15.20 15.63
C TYR A 448 17.19 -14.33 16.20
N MET A 449 16.08 -14.93 16.68
CA MET A 449 14.97 -14.19 17.27
C MET A 449 15.37 -13.44 18.55
N GLU A 450 16.20 -14.04 19.41
CA GLU A 450 16.75 -13.38 20.59
C GLU A 450 17.66 -12.19 20.24
N SER A 451 18.48 -12.34 19.19
CA SER A 451 19.32 -11.25 18.67
C SER A 451 18.46 -10.12 18.13
N LEU A 452 17.44 -10.44 17.35
CA LEU A 452 16.53 -9.47 16.74
C LEU A 452 15.81 -8.64 17.83
N VAL A 453 15.15 -9.28 18.78
CA VAL A 453 14.40 -8.58 19.84
C VAL A 453 15.30 -7.81 20.80
N SER A 454 16.56 -8.22 20.94
CA SER A 454 17.57 -7.48 21.72
C SER A 454 18.19 -6.30 20.96
N ARG A 455 17.68 -5.98 19.76
CA ARG A 455 18.21 -4.94 18.85
C ARG A 455 19.69 -5.12 18.47
N ARG A 456 20.17 -6.35 18.45
CA ARG A 456 21.52 -6.72 18.02
C ARG A 456 21.55 -7.39 16.65
N GLY A 457 20.40 -7.91 16.20
CA GLY A 457 20.20 -8.53 14.89
C GLY A 457 19.56 -7.58 13.89
N VAL A 458 19.78 -7.85 12.61
CA VAL A 458 19.10 -7.21 11.49
C VAL A 458 17.91 -8.08 11.10
N PRO A 459 16.69 -7.52 10.88
CA PRO A 459 15.57 -8.31 10.38
C PRO A 459 15.91 -8.89 9.01
N ALA A 460 15.79 -10.20 8.86
CA ALA A 460 15.78 -10.83 7.55
C ALA A 460 14.52 -10.34 6.80
N ASN A 461 14.71 -9.46 5.83
CA ASN A 461 13.60 -8.86 5.09
C ASN A 461 13.15 -9.82 3.98
N LEU A 462 12.08 -10.56 4.24
CA LEU A 462 11.41 -11.34 3.21
C LEU A 462 10.53 -10.44 2.34
N ARG A 463 10.74 -10.54 1.03
CA ARG A 463 9.83 -9.91 0.07
C ARG A 463 8.48 -10.62 0.14
N PRO A 464 7.36 -9.91 0.37
CA PRO A 464 6.10 -10.54 0.78
C PRO A 464 5.53 -11.57 -0.19
N LEU A 465 5.69 -11.37 -1.51
CA LEU A 465 5.22 -12.36 -2.47
C LEU A 465 6.11 -13.61 -2.49
N PHE A 466 7.39 -13.44 -2.26
CA PHE A 466 8.32 -14.56 -2.13
C PHE A 466 8.06 -15.34 -0.84
N GLU A 467 7.76 -14.65 0.26
CA GLU A 467 7.31 -15.30 1.48
C GLU A 467 6.04 -16.14 1.26
N ALA A 468 5.03 -15.57 0.59
CA ALA A 468 3.81 -16.30 0.25
C ALA A 468 4.11 -17.54 -0.63
N TRP A 469 5.01 -17.42 -1.59
CA TRP A 469 5.45 -18.54 -2.44
C TRP A 469 6.19 -19.61 -1.63
N LEU A 470 7.01 -19.24 -0.65
CA LEU A 470 7.68 -20.17 0.26
C LEU A 470 6.67 -20.88 1.19
N LEU A 471 5.69 -20.13 1.74
CA LEU A 471 4.66 -20.65 2.63
C LEU A 471 3.79 -21.73 1.98
N GLU A 472 3.62 -21.72 0.66
CA GLU A 472 2.92 -22.80 -0.08
C GLU A 472 3.68 -24.12 -0.10
N ARG A 473 4.99 -24.14 0.23
CA ARG A 473 5.89 -25.30 0.16
C ARG A 473 6.09 -26.03 1.47
N VAL A 474 5.54 -25.48 2.56
CA VAL A 474 5.65 -26.02 3.92
C VAL A 474 4.30 -26.13 4.59
N ASP A 475 4.17 -27.05 5.55
CA ASP A 475 3.01 -27.09 6.41
C ASP A 475 3.20 -26.10 7.57
N TRP A 476 2.35 -25.07 7.62
CA TRP A 476 2.43 -24.04 8.64
C TRP A 476 1.08 -23.65 9.19
N ALA A 477 1.07 -23.07 10.40
CA ALA A 477 -0.12 -22.55 11.03
C ALA A 477 0.23 -21.41 11.98
N LEU A 478 -0.64 -20.40 12.09
CA LEU A 478 -0.63 -19.35 13.09
C LEU A 478 -1.93 -19.41 13.88
N VAL A 479 -1.82 -19.52 15.21
CA VAL A 479 -2.96 -19.61 16.14
C VAL A 479 -3.13 -18.26 16.82
N GLN A 480 -3.83 -17.33 16.14
CA GLN A 480 -4.04 -15.97 16.64
C GLN A 480 -4.63 -15.92 18.05
N SER A 481 -5.52 -16.86 18.41
CA SER A 481 -6.13 -16.92 19.74
C SER A 481 -5.16 -17.22 20.90
N SER A 482 -3.93 -17.64 20.59
CA SER A 482 -2.86 -17.86 21.57
C SER A 482 -2.04 -16.61 21.88
N ILE A 483 -2.07 -15.57 21.00
CA ILE A 483 -1.33 -14.31 21.21
C ILE A 483 -1.78 -13.59 22.52
N PRO A 484 -3.08 -13.39 22.79
CA PRO A 484 -3.51 -12.77 24.03
C PRO A 484 -3.08 -13.53 25.30
N LYS A 485 -2.99 -14.88 25.24
CA LYS A 485 -2.51 -15.69 26.35
C LYS A 485 -1.03 -15.49 26.61
N ALA A 486 -0.21 -15.44 25.56
CA ALA A 486 1.21 -15.11 25.66
C ALA A 486 1.40 -13.70 26.28
N LEU A 487 0.62 -12.71 25.89
CA LEU A 487 0.64 -11.36 26.45
C LEU A 487 0.28 -11.32 27.93
N LEU A 488 -0.72 -12.10 28.37
CA LEU A 488 -1.06 -12.23 29.78
C LEU A 488 0.13 -12.81 30.57
N ARG A 489 0.81 -13.82 30.02
CA ARG A 489 2.01 -14.40 30.62
C ARG A 489 3.15 -13.39 30.73
N VAL A 490 3.38 -12.57 29.70
CA VAL A 490 4.37 -11.48 29.75
C VAL A 490 4.09 -10.53 30.91
N ARG A 491 2.85 -10.08 31.08
CA ARG A 491 2.46 -9.19 32.19
C ARG A 491 2.76 -9.83 33.55
N SER A 492 2.38 -11.11 33.72
CA SER A 492 2.70 -11.83 34.98
C SER A 492 4.21 -11.90 35.24
N LEU A 493 5.03 -12.15 34.21
CA LEU A 493 6.49 -12.21 34.34
C LEU A 493 7.09 -10.83 34.68
N LEU A 494 6.60 -9.76 34.08
CA LEU A 494 7.07 -8.39 34.37
C LEU A 494 6.63 -7.87 35.73
N GLU A 495 5.48 -8.31 36.26
CA GLU A 495 4.94 -7.96 37.54
C GLU A 495 5.52 -8.82 38.68
N GLY A 496 6.34 -9.83 38.37
CA GLY A 496 6.91 -10.74 39.36
C GLY A 496 5.91 -11.70 39.99
N VAL A 497 4.73 -11.88 39.37
CA VAL A 497 3.69 -12.82 39.78
C VAL A 497 3.86 -14.11 38.96
N GLU A 498 4.20 -15.23 39.64
CA GLU A 498 4.19 -16.52 38.96
C GLU A 498 2.79 -16.82 38.43
N PRO A 499 2.64 -17.22 37.14
CA PRO A 499 1.35 -17.61 36.60
C PRO A 499 0.86 -18.83 37.38
N SER A 500 -0.26 -18.69 38.10
CA SER A 500 -0.93 -19.79 38.79
C SER A 500 -1.14 -20.94 37.81
N GLY A 501 -0.49 -22.06 38.11
CA GLY A 501 -0.40 -23.23 37.24
C GLY A 501 -1.75 -23.73 36.74
N SER A 502 -1.79 -24.06 35.48
CA SER A 502 -2.81 -24.92 34.90
C SER A 502 -2.69 -26.32 35.54
N GLN A 503 -3.63 -26.65 36.39
CA GLN A 503 -3.97 -28.05 36.68
C GLN A 503 -4.79 -28.64 35.55
#